data_1390281d8849ec87597a103d5820c3f0
#
_entry.id   1390281d8849ec87597a103d5820c3f0
#
_cell.length_a   1.000
_cell.length_b   1.000
_cell.length_c   1.000
_cell.angle_alpha   90.00
_cell.angle_beta   90.00
_cell.angle_gamma   90.00
#
_symmetry.space_group_name_H-M   'P 1'
#
loop_
_entity.id
_entity.type
_entity.pdbx_description
1 polymer ?
#
loop_
_entity_poly.entity_id
_entity_poly.type
_entity_poly.pdbx_seq_one_letter_code
_entity_poly.pdbx_strand_id
1 'polypeptide(L)'
;MGRALTRTAAEFPQLTLTGAIASPESAALGRDAGELAGIAPLGLAVSADLAGALQAADVALDFSLPEACAAHLEACRASGTPLLIGTTGLTETLGEADLAQAAQHIALLVASNTSLGVTLLTELVRQAAASLPLEFDVEIFETHHRMKRDAPSGTALMLARAAADARGLAPTEALAGARSARGGPRRAGEIGFAVARGGDVVGEHDVRFLGPGEQLVLGHRATDRSIFARGALTAALWLAQQPAGRYEMRDILV
;
A
#
# COMPACT_ATOMS: atom_id res chain seq x y z
N MET A 1 -2.06 12.20 0.90
CA MET A 1 -0.86 11.60 0.27
C MET A 1 -0.16 12.55 -0.70
N GLY A 2 -0.80 13.21 -1.67
CA GLY A 2 -0.13 14.07 -2.65
C GLY A 2 0.89 15.05 -2.07
N ARG A 3 0.52 15.82 -1.03
CA ARG A 3 1.47 16.73 -0.34
C ARG A 3 2.67 16.01 0.30
N ALA A 4 2.46 14.80 0.81
CA ALA A 4 3.55 14.01 1.38
C ALA A 4 4.49 13.51 0.28
N LEU A 5 3.96 13.04 -0.85
CA LEU A 5 4.75 12.66 -2.03
C LEU A 5 5.58 13.84 -2.55
N THR A 6 4.94 15.00 -2.74
CA THR A 6 5.63 16.22 -3.19
C THR A 6 6.79 16.62 -2.25
N ARG A 7 6.55 16.60 -0.94
CA ARG A 7 7.58 16.90 0.06
C ARG A 7 8.72 15.89 0.03
N THR A 8 8.38 14.60 0.00
CA THR A 8 9.37 13.53 0.05
C THR A 8 10.16 13.43 -1.26
N ALA A 9 9.57 13.77 -2.42
CA ALA A 9 10.26 13.78 -3.71
C ALA A 9 11.46 14.72 -3.74
N ALA A 10 11.44 15.82 -2.98
CA ALA A 10 12.58 16.73 -2.84
C ALA A 10 13.83 16.06 -2.21
N GLU A 11 13.67 14.91 -1.57
CA GLU A 11 14.76 14.13 -0.97
C GLU A 11 15.32 13.07 -1.93
N PHE A 12 14.77 12.96 -3.16
CA PHE A 12 15.18 12.00 -4.19
C PHE A 12 15.83 12.74 -5.36
N PRO A 13 17.19 12.85 -5.40
CA PRO A 13 17.89 13.61 -6.43
C PRO A 13 17.63 13.13 -7.87
N GLN A 14 17.23 11.86 -8.03
CA GLN A 14 16.93 11.24 -9.30
C GLN A 14 15.49 11.47 -9.78
N LEU A 15 14.66 12.16 -8.99
CA LEU A 15 13.26 12.46 -9.33
C LEU A 15 13.09 13.95 -9.63
N THR A 16 12.30 14.23 -10.66
CA THR A 16 11.79 15.57 -10.95
C THR A 16 10.28 15.51 -11.02
N LEU A 17 9.59 16.35 -10.24
CA LEU A 17 8.14 16.49 -10.35
C LEU A 17 7.82 17.32 -11.59
N THR A 18 7.16 16.71 -12.57
CA THR A 18 6.75 17.35 -13.84
C THR A 18 5.28 17.74 -13.84
N GLY A 19 4.47 17.17 -12.92
CA GLY A 19 3.04 17.45 -12.80
C GLY A 19 2.54 17.29 -11.37
N ALA A 20 1.57 18.11 -10.98
CA ALA A 20 0.79 17.98 -9.75
C ALA A 20 -0.68 18.18 -10.11
N ILE A 21 -1.47 17.09 -10.02
CA ILE A 21 -2.85 17.07 -10.50
C ILE A 21 -3.83 17.05 -9.33
N ALA A 22 -4.90 17.83 -9.48
CA ALA A 22 -6.04 17.84 -8.57
C ALA A 22 -7.35 17.93 -9.36
N SER A 23 -8.48 17.66 -8.69
CA SER A 23 -9.80 17.78 -9.32
C SER A 23 -10.05 19.21 -9.82
N PRO A 24 -10.90 19.39 -10.86
CA PRO A 24 -11.25 20.71 -11.37
C PRO A 24 -11.86 21.66 -10.33
N GLU A 25 -12.46 21.13 -9.27
CA GLU A 25 -13.08 21.90 -8.18
C GLU A 25 -12.11 22.20 -7.03
N SER A 26 -10.85 21.78 -7.15
CA SER A 26 -9.88 21.92 -6.07
C SER A 26 -9.47 23.38 -5.85
N ALA A 27 -9.52 23.84 -4.62
CA ALA A 27 -8.97 25.13 -4.21
C ALA A 27 -7.44 25.21 -4.31
N ALA A 28 -6.78 24.10 -4.65
CA ALA A 28 -5.33 24.04 -4.85
C ALA A 28 -4.89 24.45 -6.26
N LEU A 29 -5.82 24.52 -7.23
CA LEU A 29 -5.49 24.84 -8.61
C LEU A 29 -4.77 26.20 -8.73
N GLY A 30 -3.72 26.24 -9.55
CA GLY A 30 -2.87 27.41 -9.78
C GLY A 30 -1.89 27.71 -8.65
N ARG A 31 -1.97 27.04 -7.50
CA ARG A 31 -1.02 27.22 -6.39
C ARG A 31 0.22 26.35 -6.59
N ASP A 32 1.36 26.79 -6.08
CA ASP A 32 2.60 26.03 -6.13
C ASP A 32 2.52 24.76 -5.30
N ALA A 33 2.92 23.63 -5.90
CA ALA A 33 2.87 22.30 -5.27
C ALA A 33 3.83 22.20 -4.06
N GLY A 34 4.98 22.85 -4.11
CA GLY A 34 5.96 22.90 -3.01
C GLY A 34 5.41 23.66 -1.81
N GLU A 35 4.84 24.85 -2.03
CA GLU A 35 4.20 25.64 -0.97
C GLU A 35 3.08 24.87 -0.29
N LEU A 36 2.22 24.20 -1.11
CA LEU A 36 1.15 23.35 -0.58
C LEU A 36 1.66 22.15 0.22
N ALA A 37 2.85 21.66 -0.13
CA ALA A 37 3.52 20.57 0.59
C ALA A 37 4.29 21.06 1.84
N GLY A 38 4.41 22.39 2.06
CA GLY A 38 5.14 22.99 3.17
C GLY A 38 6.66 22.96 2.99
N ILE A 39 7.13 23.04 1.75
CA ILE A 39 8.53 23.19 1.36
C ILE A 39 8.71 24.47 0.52
N ALA A 40 9.93 24.76 0.08
CA ALA A 40 10.20 25.87 -0.83
C ALA A 40 9.39 25.73 -2.12
N PRO A 41 9.02 26.85 -2.77
CA PRO A 41 8.34 26.81 -4.06
C PRO A 41 9.10 25.98 -5.09
N LEU A 42 8.39 25.14 -5.83
CA LEU A 42 8.96 24.31 -6.89
C LEU A 42 8.80 24.94 -8.29
N GLY A 43 8.04 26.02 -8.40
CA GLY A 43 7.67 26.59 -9.71
C GLY A 43 6.66 25.70 -10.47
N LEU A 44 6.03 24.75 -9.80
CA LEU A 44 5.09 23.79 -10.35
C LEU A 44 3.69 24.08 -9.84
N ALA A 45 2.84 24.66 -10.70
CA ALA A 45 1.45 24.90 -10.35
C ALA A 45 0.61 23.62 -10.37
N VAL A 46 -0.26 23.45 -9.37
CA VAL A 46 -1.27 22.40 -9.39
C VAL A 46 -2.27 22.66 -10.51
N SER A 47 -2.53 21.64 -11.33
CA SER A 47 -3.38 21.71 -12.53
C SER A 47 -4.48 20.64 -12.50
N ALA A 48 -5.52 20.83 -13.32
CA ALA A 48 -6.49 19.80 -13.66
C ALA A 48 -6.18 19.13 -15.01
N ASP A 49 -5.16 19.60 -15.73
CA ASP A 49 -4.75 19.05 -17.03
C ASP A 49 -3.89 17.79 -16.86
N LEU A 50 -4.57 16.67 -16.68
CA LEU A 50 -3.93 15.36 -16.57
C LEU A 50 -3.19 14.97 -17.86
N ALA A 51 -3.82 15.23 -19.03
CA ALA A 51 -3.24 14.82 -20.31
C ALA A 51 -1.93 15.57 -20.61
N GLY A 52 -1.91 16.89 -20.35
CA GLY A 52 -0.70 17.69 -20.49
C GLY A 52 0.41 17.27 -19.54
N ALA A 53 0.08 16.92 -18.30
CA ALA A 53 1.05 16.44 -17.31
C ALA A 53 1.66 15.10 -17.69
N LEU A 54 0.89 14.19 -18.26
CA LEU A 54 1.37 12.86 -18.66
C LEU A 54 2.36 12.91 -19.85
N GLN A 55 2.30 13.95 -20.69
CA GLN A 55 3.23 14.10 -21.82
C GLN A 55 4.70 14.26 -21.38
N ALA A 56 4.94 14.75 -20.17
CA ALA A 56 6.27 15.00 -19.62
C ALA A 56 6.64 14.02 -18.49
N ALA A 57 5.82 13.01 -18.25
CA ALA A 57 6.00 12.10 -17.12
C ALA A 57 6.49 10.72 -17.57
N ASP A 58 7.57 10.22 -16.96
CA ASP A 58 8.05 8.86 -17.11
C ASP A 58 7.21 7.85 -16.30
N VAL A 59 6.51 8.33 -15.26
CA VAL A 59 5.64 7.54 -14.39
C VAL A 59 4.63 8.43 -13.68
N ALA A 60 3.42 7.95 -13.48
CA ALA A 60 2.38 8.60 -12.70
C ALA A 60 2.12 7.87 -11.37
N LEU A 61 1.80 8.65 -10.32
CA LEU A 61 1.39 8.12 -9.01
C LEU A 61 -0.01 8.63 -8.68
N ASP A 62 -0.94 7.71 -8.49
CA ASP A 62 -2.33 8.02 -8.14
C ASP A 62 -2.62 7.66 -6.67
N PHE A 63 -2.85 8.69 -5.87
CA PHE A 63 -3.33 8.62 -4.49
C PHE A 63 -4.57 9.51 -4.32
N SER A 64 -5.42 9.52 -5.31
CA SER A 64 -6.65 10.29 -5.37
C SER A 64 -7.83 9.58 -4.67
N LEU A 65 -9.02 9.81 -5.15
CA LEU A 65 -10.23 9.11 -4.72
C LEU A 65 -10.54 7.94 -5.66
N PRO A 66 -11.18 6.87 -5.18
CA PRO A 66 -11.49 5.69 -6.00
C PRO A 66 -12.22 6.03 -7.30
N GLU A 67 -13.14 7.00 -7.24
CA GLU A 67 -13.98 7.43 -8.38
C GLU A 67 -13.16 8.03 -9.53
N ALA A 68 -11.98 8.57 -9.24
CA ALA A 68 -11.11 9.17 -10.25
C ALA A 68 -10.17 8.15 -10.91
N CYS A 69 -9.89 7.03 -10.24
CA CYS A 69 -8.85 6.09 -10.66
C CYS A 69 -9.09 5.48 -12.04
N ALA A 70 -10.35 5.22 -12.43
CA ALA A 70 -10.67 4.67 -13.74
C ALA A 70 -10.29 5.64 -14.88
N ALA A 71 -10.58 6.93 -14.71
CA ALA A 71 -10.21 7.96 -15.69
C ALA A 71 -8.70 8.16 -15.75
N HIS A 72 -8.01 8.12 -14.61
CA HIS A 72 -6.55 8.23 -14.54
C HIS A 72 -5.85 7.03 -15.19
N LEU A 73 -6.35 5.81 -14.95
CA LEU A 73 -5.85 4.60 -15.58
C LEU A 73 -5.97 4.66 -17.10
N GLU A 74 -7.13 5.11 -17.61
CA GLU A 74 -7.37 5.25 -19.05
C GLU A 74 -6.45 6.31 -19.67
N ALA A 75 -6.27 7.45 -19.02
CA ALA A 75 -5.35 8.49 -19.48
C ALA A 75 -3.89 7.99 -19.55
N CYS A 76 -3.44 7.27 -18.52
CA CYS A 76 -2.10 6.66 -18.50
C CYS A 76 -1.95 5.59 -19.58
N ARG A 77 -2.98 4.75 -19.79
CA ARG A 77 -3.00 3.77 -20.88
C ARG A 77 -2.90 4.42 -22.25
N ALA A 78 -3.63 5.52 -22.47
CA ALA A 78 -3.63 6.25 -23.74
C ALA A 78 -2.31 6.96 -24.02
N SER A 79 -1.61 7.45 -22.99
CA SER A 79 -0.29 8.10 -23.13
C SER A 79 0.88 7.11 -23.12
N GLY A 80 0.66 5.84 -22.74
CA GLY A 80 1.72 4.86 -22.51
C GLY A 80 2.52 5.08 -21.23
N THR A 81 2.02 5.90 -20.30
CA THR A 81 2.74 6.26 -19.06
C THR A 81 2.53 5.18 -17.99
N PRO A 82 3.60 4.59 -17.43
CA PRO A 82 3.53 3.71 -16.26
C PRO A 82 2.74 4.32 -15.11
N LEU A 83 1.96 3.50 -14.39
CA LEU A 83 1.09 4.00 -13.33
C LEU A 83 1.21 3.19 -12.04
N LEU A 84 1.47 3.88 -10.94
CA LEU A 84 1.31 3.34 -9.59
C LEU A 84 0.01 3.87 -8.97
N ILE A 85 -0.90 2.96 -8.60
CA ILE A 85 -2.14 3.30 -7.88
C ILE A 85 -1.97 2.90 -6.41
N GLY A 86 -1.93 3.92 -5.54
CA GLY A 86 -1.91 3.74 -4.08
C GLY A 86 -3.25 4.08 -3.41
N THR A 87 -4.28 4.37 -4.21
CA THR A 87 -5.64 4.61 -3.75
C THR A 87 -6.25 3.30 -3.25
N THR A 88 -6.90 3.33 -2.09
CA THR A 88 -7.60 2.18 -1.50
C THR A 88 -9.09 2.20 -1.83
N GLY A 89 -9.77 1.05 -1.71
CA GLY A 89 -11.22 0.95 -1.97
C GLY A 89 -11.59 0.89 -3.45
N LEU A 90 -10.71 0.40 -4.32
CA LEU A 90 -10.89 0.36 -5.78
C LEU A 90 -11.93 -0.65 -6.26
N THR A 91 -12.29 -1.64 -5.45
CA THR A 91 -13.10 -2.81 -5.88
C THR A 91 -14.48 -2.45 -6.43
N GLU A 92 -15.00 -1.28 -6.10
CA GLU A 92 -16.31 -0.81 -6.59
C GLU A 92 -16.20 0.05 -7.87
N THR A 93 -15.01 0.58 -8.16
CA THR A 93 -14.79 1.56 -9.23
C THR A 93 -13.88 1.07 -10.34
N LEU A 94 -13.06 0.06 -10.05
CA LEU A 94 -12.06 -0.46 -10.96
C LEU A 94 -11.97 -1.99 -10.80
N GLY A 95 -12.40 -2.71 -11.84
CA GLY A 95 -12.41 -4.16 -11.85
C GLY A 95 -11.03 -4.77 -12.19
N GLU A 96 -10.82 -6.03 -11.81
CA GLU A 96 -9.59 -6.74 -12.14
C GLU A 96 -9.40 -6.90 -13.67
N ALA A 97 -10.49 -6.94 -14.44
CA ALA A 97 -10.45 -6.97 -15.91
C ALA A 97 -9.88 -5.66 -16.49
N ASP A 98 -10.25 -4.50 -15.93
CA ASP A 98 -9.75 -3.19 -16.38
C ASP A 98 -8.26 -3.06 -16.11
N LEU A 99 -7.83 -3.50 -14.92
CA LEU A 99 -6.43 -3.51 -14.52
C LEU A 99 -5.59 -4.46 -15.41
N ALA A 100 -6.12 -5.65 -15.71
CA ALA A 100 -5.46 -6.62 -16.58
C ALA A 100 -5.35 -6.10 -18.03
N GLN A 101 -6.38 -5.42 -18.52
CA GLN A 101 -6.35 -4.79 -19.83
C GLN A 101 -5.31 -3.66 -19.91
N ALA A 102 -5.26 -2.78 -18.92
CA ALA A 102 -4.30 -1.69 -18.88
C ALA A 102 -2.86 -2.21 -18.81
N ALA A 103 -2.61 -3.26 -18.04
CA ALA A 103 -1.30 -3.89 -17.90
C ALA A 103 -0.75 -4.51 -19.18
N GLN A 104 -1.58 -4.71 -20.22
CA GLN A 104 -1.10 -5.10 -21.55
C GLN A 104 -0.41 -3.95 -22.29
N HIS A 105 -0.61 -2.71 -21.86
CA HIS A 105 -0.14 -1.51 -22.54
C HIS A 105 0.87 -0.69 -21.75
N ILE A 106 0.76 -0.71 -20.40
CA ILE A 106 1.64 0.04 -19.50
C ILE A 106 2.13 -0.82 -18.35
N ALA A 107 3.25 -0.43 -17.74
CA ALA A 107 3.64 -0.98 -16.45
C ALA A 107 2.67 -0.46 -15.36
N LEU A 108 1.95 -1.36 -14.71
CA LEU A 108 0.90 -1.04 -13.74
C LEU A 108 1.19 -1.70 -12.39
N LEU A 109 1.32 -0.89 -11.34
CA LEU A 109 1.45 -1.35 -9.95
C LEU A 109 0.26 -0.84 -9.13
N VAL A 110 -0.45 -1.75 -8.46
CA VAL A 110 -1.54 -1.37 -7.52
C VAL A 110 -1.17 -1.86 -6.13
N ALA A 111 -1.13 -0.92 -5.16
CA ALA A 111 -0.71 -1.23 -3.80
C ALA A 111 -1.55 -0.48 -2.77
N SER A 112 -2.27 -1.19 -1.93
CA SER A 112 -2.98 -0.61 -0.78
C SER A 112 -2.05 -0.12 0.34
N ASN A 113 -0.79 -0.54 0.32
CA ASN A 113 0.27 -0.12 1.23
C ASN A 113 1.60 -0.09 0.48
N THR A 114 2.26 1.05 0.46
CA THR A 114 3.52 1.27 -0.26
C THR A 114 4.76 1.25 0.65
N SER A 115 4.65 0.87 1.92
CA SER A 115 5.80 0.74 2.81
C SER A 115 6.68 -0.45 2.41
N LEU A 116 7.95 -0.21 2.09
CA LEU A 116 8.93 -1.27 1.78
C LEU A 116 9.11 -2.23 2.96
N GLY A 117 9.12 -1.71 4.19
CA GLY A 117 9.24 -2.54 5.40
C GLY A 117 8.04 -3.46 5.59
N VAL A 118 6.81 -2.99 5.32
CA VAL A 118 5.60 -3.82 5.37
C VAL A 118 5.60 -4.84 4.23
N THR A 119 6.07 -4.46 3.05
CA THR A 119 6.20 -5.38 1.92
C THR A 119 7.16 -6.52 2.24
N LEU A 120 8.35 -6.21 2.76
CA LEU A 120 9.32 -7.22 3.20
C LEU A 120 8.75 -8.09 4.33
N LEU A 121 8.11 -7.49 5.32
CA LEU A 121 7.45 -8.24 6.40
C LEU A 121 6.44 -9.24 5.83
N THR A 122 5.66 -8.85 4.82
CA THR A 122 4.66 -9.73 4.18
C THR A 122 5.33 -10.96 3.54
N GLU A 123 6.46 -10.78 2.84
CA GLU A 123 7.20 -11.89 2.24
C GLU A 123 7.85 -12.79 3.28
N LEU A 124 8.40 -12.22 4.35
CA LEU A 124 8.94 -13.01 5.48
C LEU A 124 7.84 -13.83 6.18
N VAL A 125 6.65 -13.26 6.37
CA VAL A 125 5.49 -13.96 6.92
C VAL A 125 5.06 -15.10 6.00
N ARG A 126 5.03 -14.88 4.69
CA ARG A 126 4.72 -15.91 3.68
C ARG A 126 5.72 -17.07 3.79
N GLN A 127 7.01 -16.75 3.82
CA GLN A 127 8.07 -17.74 3.93
C GLN A 127 7.99 -18.52 5.24
N ALA A 128 7.80 -17.85 6.37
CA ALA A 128 7.66 -18.49 7.68
C ALA A 128 6.43 -19.41 7.72
N ALA A 129 5.29 -18.93 7.22
CA ALA A 129 4.03 -19.69 7.18
C ALA A 129 4.13 -20.96 6.30
N ALA A 130 4.85 -20.88 5.18
CA ALA A 130 5.09 -22.02 4.29
C ALA A 130 6.08 -23.04 4.89
N SER A 131 7.03 -22.58 5.70
CA SER A 131 8.13 -23.42 6.22
C SER A 131 7.81 -24.08 7.57
N LEU A 132 6.99 -23.44 8.41
CA LEU A 132 6.66 -23.93 9.73
C LEU A 132 5.47 -24.90 9.71
N PRO A 133 5.50 -26.00 10.50
CA PRO A 133 4.36 -26.91 10.63
C PRO A 133 3.08 -26.21 11.07
N LEU A 134 1.91 -26.79 10.74
CA LEU A 134 0.60 -26.22 11.10
C LEU A 134 0.35 -26.14 12.62
N GLU A 135 1.12 -26.85 13.42
CA GLU A 135 1.09 -26.75 14.88
C GLU A 135 1.62 -25.41 15.42
N PHE A 136 2.33 -24.63 14.59
CA PHE A 136 2.64 -23.24 14.92
C PHE A 136 1.41 -22.37 14.70
N ASP A 137 0.78 -21.98 15.78
CA ASP A 137 -0.35 -21.06 15.77
C ASP A 137 0.08 -19.66 15.28
N VAL A 138 -0.78 -18.99 14.50
CA VAL A 138 -0.49 -17.64 14.00
C VAL A 138 -1.40 -16.63 14.68
N GLU A 139 -0.79 -15.63 15.32
CA GLU A 139 -1.48 -14.49 15.93
C GLU A 139 -0.88 -13.18 15.43
N ILE A 140 -1.73 -12.24 15.03
CA ILE A 140 -1.32 -10.91 14.57
C ILE A 140 -1.72 -9.87 15.60
N PHE A 141 -0.71 -9.20 16.14
CA PHE A 141 -0.89 -8.08 17.06
C PHE A 141 -0.72 -6.78 16.29
N GLU A 142 -1.68 -5.85 16.44
CA GLU A 142 -1.53 -4.54 15.81
C GLU A 142 -1.95 -3.41 16.74
N THR A 143 -1.21 -2.31 16.67
CA THR A 143 -1.49 -1.10 17.42
C THR A 143 -1.50 0.11 16.49
N HIS A 144 -2.54 0.94 16.60
CA HIS A 144 -2.64 2.23 15.90
C HIS A 144 -3.17 3.33 16.81
N HIS A 145 -3.09 4.57 16.31
CA HIS A 145 -3.60 5.74 17.01
C HIS A 145 -5.08 5.62 17.37
N ARG A 146 -5.49 6.36 18.41
CA ARG A 146 -6.86 6.33 18.94
C ARG A 146 -7.97 6.66 17.94
N MET A 147 -7.65 7.37 16.86
CA MET A 147 -8.64 7.80 15.86
C MET A 147 -8.86 6.79 14.73
N LYS A 148 -8.12 5.66 14.68
CA LYS A 148 -8.31 4.64 13.64
C LYS A 148 -9.58 3.84 13.90
N ARG A 149 -10.47 3.82 12.90
CA ARG A 149 -11.81 3.22 13.01
C ARG A 149 -11.84 1.74 12.65
N ASP A 150 -11.14 1.37 11.58
CA ASP A 150 -11.10 -0.02 11.12
C ASP A 150 -10.28 -0.89 12.07
N ALA A 151 -10.80 -2.09 12.36
CA ALA A 151 -10.17 -3.12 13.17
C ALA A 151 -10.64 -4.52 12.72
N PRO A 152 -9.74 -5.44 12.36
CA PRO A 152 -8.29 -5.26 12.18
C PRO A 152 -7.93 -4.29 11.07
N SER A 153 -6.69 -3.75 11.11
CA SER A 153 -6.18 -2.85 10.06
C SER A 153 -6.02 -3.57 8.73
N GLY A 154 -6.06 -2.81 7.61
CA GLY A 154 -5.81 -3.39 6.28
C GLY A 154 -4.47 -4.12 6.17
N THR A 155 -3.42 -3.62 6.83
CA THR A 155 -2.10 -4.27 6.90
C THR A 155 -2.16 -5.58 7.69
N ALA A 156 -2.87 -5.61 8.82
CA ALA A 156 -3.04 -6.86 9.58
C ALA A 156 -3.78 -7.92 8.75
N LEU A 157 -4.83 -7.53 8.03
CA LEU A 157 -5.56 -8.43 7.12
C LEU A 157 -4.69 -8.91 5.95
N MET A 158 -3.83 -8.06 5.41
CA MET A 158 -2.88 -8.43 4.34
C MET A 158 -1.87 -9.46 4.84
N LEU A 159 -1.28 -9.27 6.02
CA LEU A 159 -0.36 -10.22 6.65
C LEU A 159 -1.05 -11.57 6.94
N ALA A 160 -2.29 -11.54 7.44
CA ALA A 160 -3.06 -12.74 7.70
C ALA A 160 -3.37 -13.53 6.42
N ARG A 161 -3.76 -12.85 5.35
CA ARG A 161 -3.98 -13.47 4.04
C ARG A 161 -2.68 -14.10 3.51
N ALA A 162 -1.56 -13.39 3.60
CA ALA A 162 -0.27 -13.92 3.18
C ALA A 162 0.10 -15.22 3.92
N ALA A 163 -0.18 -15.29 5.22
CA ALA A 163 0.03 -16.50 6.01
C ALA A 163 -0.95 -17.62 5.65
N ALA A 164 -2.24 -17.30 5.45
CA ALA A 164 -3.27 -18.27 5.06
C ALA A 164 -2.97 -18.88 3.69
N ASP A 165 -2.70 -18.03 2.69
CA ASP A 165 -2.40 -18.46 1.32
C ASP A 165 -1.16 -19.38 1.28
N ALA A 166 -0.11 -19.01 2.03
CA ALA A 166 1.12 -19.80 2.11
C ALA A 166 0.91 -21.18 2.77
N ARG A 167 -0.11 -21.31 3.60
CA ARG A 167 -0.52 -22.58 4.23
C ARG A 167 -1.58 -23.34 3.45
N GLY A 168 -2.03 -22.83 2.31
CA GLY A 168 -3.13 -23.42 1.54
C GLY A 168 -4.49 -23.37 2.25
N LEU A 169 -4.68 -22.40 3.17
CA LEU A 169 -5.92 -22.22 3.92
C LEU A 169 -6.81 -21.18 3.24
N ALA A 170 -8.12 -21.45 3.15
CA ALA A 170 -9.06 -20.45 2.66
C ALA A 170 -9.14 -19.27 3.66
N PRO A 171 -8.83 -18.03 3.26
CA PRO A 171 -8.83 -16.89 4.18
C PRO A 171 -10.18 -16.69 4.89
N THR A 172 -11.30 -16.96 4.22
CA THR A 172 -12.65 -16.87 4.80
C THR A 172 -12.89 -17.81 5.97
N GLU A 173 -12.14 -18.91 6.05
CA GLU A 173 -12.26 -19.93 7.10
C GLU A 173 -11.15 -19.79 8.17
N ALA A 174 -9.94 -19.37 7.73
CA ALA A 174 -8.78 -19.27 8.59
C ALA A 174 -8.78 -18.00 9.46
N LEU A 175 -9.30 -16.88 8.94
CA LEU A 175 -9.27 -15.60 9.66
C LEU A 175 -10.32 -15.57 10.77
N ALA A 176 -9.86 -15.60 12.01
CA ALA A 176 -10.72 -15.49 13.18
C ALA A 176 -10.94 -14.01 13.53
N GLY A 177 -12.14 -13.71 14.04
CA GLY A 177 -12.40 -12.43 14.70
C GLY A 177 -11.59 -12.27 16.00
N ALA A 178 -11.69 -11.11 16.64
CA ALA A 178 -11.09 -10.89 17.96
C ALA A 178 -11.63 -11.93 18.96
N ARG A 179 -10.73 -12.51 19.76
CA ARG A 179 -11.11 -13.47 20.81
C ARG A 179 -12.01 -12.79 21.84
N SER A 180 -13.08 -13.45 22.20
CA SER A 180 -14.01 -12.99 23.23
C SER A 180 -13.91 -13.87 24.49
N ALA A 181 -14.38 -13.35 25.63
CA ALA A 181 -14.42 -14.09 26.89
C ALA A 181 -15.30 -15.37 26.82
N ARG A 182 -16.14 -15.50 25.82
CA ARG A 182 -17.01 -16.66 25.57
C ARG A 182 -16.51 -17.55 24.42
N GLY A 183 -15.33 -17.25 23.87
CA GLY A 183 -14.69 -18.07 22.84
C GLY A 183 -14.20 -19.40 23.43
N GLY A 184 -14.33 -20.47 22.68
CA GLY A 184 -13.75 -21.78 23.02
C GLY A 184 -12.22 -21.83 22.79
N PRO A 185 -11.62 -23.03 22.90
CA PRO A 185 -10.24 -23.25 22.51
C PRO A 185 -9.99 -22.85 21.04
N ARG A 186 -8.74 -22.52 20.75
CA ARG A 186 -8.28 -22.20 19.39
C ARG A 186 -8.53 -23.39 18.45
N ARG A 187 -8.96 -23.13 17.24
CA ARG A 187 -9.07 -24.14 16.18
C ARG A 187 -7.70 -24.27 15.47
N ALA A 188 -7.38 -25.47 15.05
CA ALA A 188 -6.18 -25.72 14.24
C ALA A 188 -6.25 -24.91 12.93
N GLY A 189 -5.13 -24.28 12.56
CA GLY A 189 -5.03 -23.47 11.35
C GLY A 189 -5.67 -22.07 11.45
N GLU A 190 -6.32 -21.73 12.56
CA GLU A 190 -6.88 -20.40 12.79
C GLU A 190 -5.77 -19.32 12.84
N ILE A 191 -6.02 -18.17 12.24
CA ILE A 191 -5.17 -16.98 12.32
C ILE A 191 -5.93 -15.92 13.12
N GLY A 192 -5.41 -15.58 14.29
CA GLY A 192 -6.07 -14.67 15.22
C GLY A 192 -5.55 -13.24 15.14
N PHE A 193 -6.32 -12.31 15.74
CA PHE A 193 -5.97 -10.90 15.82
C PHE A 193 -6.08 -10.39 17.25
N ALA A 194 -5.07 -9.61 17.67
CA ALA A 194 -5.10 -8.79 18.87
C ALA A 194 -4.91 -7.33 18.48
N VAL A 195 -5.90 -6.49 18.76
CA VAL A 195 -5.98 -5.11 18.30
C VAL A 195 -5.90 -4.13 19.45
N ALA A 196 -4.99 -3.15 19.37
CA ALA A 196 -4.92 -2.04 20.30
C ALA A 196 -5.10 -0.70 19.58
N ARG A 197 -5.71 0.26 20.29
CA ARG A 197 -5.88 1.65 19.85
C ARG A 197 -5.45 2.57 20.97
N GLY A 198 -4.49 3.49 20.70
CA GLY A 198 -4.02 4.41 21.74
C GLY A 198 -3.05 5.44 21.19
N GLY A 199 -2.92 6.55 21.89
CA GLY A 199 -1.97 7.60 21.58
C GLY A 199 -2.04 8.09 20.13
N ASP A 200 -0.88 8.31 19.57
CA ASP A 200 -0.59 8.75 18.20
C ASP A 200 0.18 7.71 17.38
N VAL A 201 0.19 6.45 17.82
CA VAL A 201 0.90 5.35 17.15
C VAL A 201 0.53 5.29 15.68
N VAL A 202 1.53 5.42 14.80
CA VAL A 202 1.33 5.43 13.34
C VAL A 202 0.85 4.08 12.84
N GLY A 203 1.47 3.00 13.32
CA GLY A 203 1.09 1.62 13.05
C GLY A 203 2.19 0.64 13.44
N GLU A 204 1.84 -0.33 14.23
CA GLU A 204 2.73 -1.44 14.63
C GLU A 204 2.05 -2.76 14.32
N HIS A 205 2.81 -3.71 13.84
CA HIS A 205 2.32 -5.05 13.50
C HIS A 205 3.36 -6.09 13.89
N ASP A 206 2.96 -7.07 14.71
CA ASP A 206 3.73 -8.28 14.99
C ASP A 206 2.95 -9.50 14.52
N VAL A 207 3.56 -10.32 13.71
CA VAL A 207 3.07 -11.66 13.38
C VAL A 207 3.85 -12.66 14.22
N ARG A 208 3.15 -13.41 15.05
CA ARG A 208 3.72 -14.41 15.94
C ARG A 208 3.34 -15.80 15.48
N PHE A 209 4.34 -16.65 15.32
CA PHE A 209 4.21 -18.07 15.09
C PHE A 209 4.56 -18.75 16.42
N LEU A 210 3.57 -19.38 17.05
CA LEU A 210 3.63 -19.90 18.41
C LEU A 210 3.65 -21.43 18.35
N GLY A 211 4.82 -22.01 18.47
CA GLY A 211 5.04 -23.46 18.45
C GLY A 211 5.28 -24.06 19.84
N PRO A 212 5.43 -25.38 19.92
CA PRO A 212 5.77 -26.08 21.17
C PRO A 212 7.17 -25.67 21.67
N GLY A 213 7.21 -24.90 22.76
CA GLY A 213 8.45 -24.50 23.42
C GLY A 213 9.21 -23.34 22.76
N GLU A 214 8.71 -22.79 21.65
CA GLU A 214 9.33 -21.66 20.96
C GLU A 214 8.31 -20.76 20.28
N GLN A 215 8.74 -19.55 19.95
CA GLN A 215 7.97 -18.63 19.13
C GLN A 215 8.88 -17.84 18.20
N LEU A 216 8.41 -17.64 16.96
CA LEU A 216 9.02 -16.71 16.01
C LEU A 216 8.16 -15.44 15.96
N VAL A 217 8.81 -14.28 16.07
CA VAL A 217 8.14 -12.98 15.99
C VAL A 217 8.71 -12.18 14.81
N LEU A 218 7.86 -11.80 13.88
CA LEU A 218 8.19 -10.93 12.76
C LEU A 218 7.41 -9.63 12.93
N GLY A 219 8.09 -8.49 12.97
CA GLY A 219 7.42 -7.24 13.32
C GLY A 219 7.89 -6.03 12.52
N HIS A 220 6.99 -5.06 12.40
CA HIS A 220 7.24 -3.75 11.79
C HIS A 220 6.65 -2.63 12.67
N ARG A 221 7.39 -1.55 12.82
CA ARG A 221 7.00 -0.32 13.54
C ARG A 221 7.12 0.87 12.61
N ALA A 222 5.99 1.51 12.31
CA ALA A 222 5.99 2.79 11.61
C ALA A 222 6.13 3.93 12.62
N THR A 223 7.17 4.73 12.50
CA THR A 223 7.42 5.91 13.35
C THR A 223 6.96 7.20 12.69
N ASP A 224 6.84 7.21 11.35
CA ASP A 224 6.38 8.33 10.56
C ASP A 224 5.63 7.88 9.32
N ARG A 225 4.66 8.66 8.85
CA ARG A 225 3.86 8.33 7.66
C ARG A 225 4.58 8.58 6.34
N SER A 226 5.73 9.23 6.34
CA SER A 226 6.55 9.42 5.13
C SER A 226 7.05 8.11 4.53
N ILE A 227 7.06 7.01 5.30
CA ILE A 227 7.40 5.67 4.80
C ILE A 227 6.57 5.27 3.57
N PHE A 228 5.29 5.66 3.53
CA PHE A 228 4.43 5.37 2.39
C PHE A 228 4.80 6.20 1.16
N ALA A 229 5.12 7.48 1.35
CA ALA A 229 5.59 8.33 0.26
C ALA A 229 6.95 7.87 -0.26
N ARG A 230 7.90 7.55 0.64
CA ARG A 230 9.22 7.01 0.26
C ARG A 230 9.08 5.72 -0.55
N GLY A 231 8.30 4.77 -0.07
CA GLY A 231 8.10 3.51 -0.77
C GLY A 231 7.41 3.70 -2.12
N ALA A 232 6.41 4.59 -2.22
CA ALA A 232 5.77 4.91 -3.49
C ALA A 232 6.74 5.54 -4.50
N LEU A 233 7.62 6.45 -4.07
CA LEU A 233 8.64 7.06 -4.93
C LEU A 233 9.71 6.06 -5.35
N THR A 234 10.15 5.18 -4.44
CA THR A 234 11.06 4.08 -4.80
C THR A 234 10.40 3.14 -5.83
N ALA A 235 9.13 2.82 -5.62
CA ALA A 235 8.37 2.01 -6.57
C ALA A 235 8.21 2.70 -7.92
N ALA A 236 7.99 4.01 -7.95
CA ALA A 236 7.87 4.78 -9.18
C ALA A 236 9.17 4.76 -10.00
N LEU A 237 10.32 4.95 -9.35
CA LEU A 237 11.63 4.88 -10.01
C LEU A 237 11.89 3.50 -10.67
N TRP A 238 11.49 2.45 -9.97
CA TRP A 238 11.61 1.09 -10.47
C TRP A 238 10.59 0.84 -11.60
N LEU A 239 9.33 1.24 -11.42
CA LEU A 239 8.23 1.01 -12.36
C LEU A 239 8.44 1.70 -13.70
N ALA A 240 9.03 2.91 -13.70
CA ALA A 240 9.36 3.66 -14.91
C ALA A 240 10.29 2.90 -15.89
N GLN A 241 10.99 1.89 -15.38
CA GLN A 241 11.93 1.08 -16.17
C GLN A 241 11.35 -0.28 -16.58
N GLN A 242 10.11 -0.58 -16.19
CA GLN A 242 9.52 -1.88 -16.46
C GLN A 242 8.74 -1.89 -17.78
N PRO A 243 8.73 -3.01 -18.49
CA PRO A 243 7.85 -3.20 -19.64
C PRO A 243 6.38 -3.19 -19.19
N ALA A 244 5.46 -3.10 -20.17
CA ALA A 244 4.04 -3.28 -19.88
C ALA A 244 3.81 -4.62 -19.14
N GLY A 245 3.03 -4.56 -18.06
CA GLY A 245 2.81 -5.71 -17.19
C GLY A 245 2.13 -5.31 -15.88
N ARG A 246 1.67 -6.31 -15.14
CA ARG A 246 1.12 -6.15 -13.80
C ARG A 246 2.22 -6.42 -12.76
N TYR A 247 2.41 -5.47 -11.84
CA TYR A 247 3.45 -5.52 -10.81
C TYR A 247 2.88 -5.32 -9.41
N GLU A 248 3.61 -5.80 -8.42
CA GLU A 248 3.31 -5.66 -7.00
C GLU A 248 4.51 -5.05 -6.26
N MET A 249 4.27 -4.55 -5.04
CA MET A 249 5.34 -3.98 -4.21
C MET A 249 6.49 -4.96 -3.92
N ARG A 250 6.22 -6.29 -3.91
CA ARG A 250 7.26 -7.29 -3.68
C ARG A 250 8.28 -7.37 -4.82
N ASP A 251 7.89 -7.02 -6.04
CA ASP A 251 8.76 -7.08 -7.21
C ASP A 251 9.90 -6.04 -7.15
N ILE A 252 9.79 -5.07 -6.23
CA ILE A 252 10.80 -4.03 -5.98
C ILE A 252 11.88 -4.49 -5.00
N LEU A 253 11.64 -5.58 -4.26
CA LEU A 253 12.51 -6.05 -3.18
C LEU A 253 13.72 -6.88 -3.66
N VAL A 254 14.13 -6.75 -4.89
CA VAL A 254 15.21 -7.55 -5.50
C VAL A 254 16.58 -7.09 -5.04
#